data_0f9b47ba51317c59673c75443391f0bb
#
_entry.id   0f9b47ba51317c59673c75443391f0bb
#
_cell.length_a   1.000
_cell.length_b   1.000
_cell.length_c   1.000
_cell.angle_alpha   90.00
_cell.angle_beta   90.00
_cell.angle_gamma   90.00
#
_symmetry.space_group_name_H-M   'P 1'
#
loop_
_entity.id
_entity.type
_entity.pdbx_description
1 polymer ?
#
loop_
_entity_poly.entity_id
_entity_poly.type
_entity_poly.pdbx_seq_one_letter_code
_entity_poly.pdbx_strand_id
1 'polypeptide(L)'
;MNEIQTVLEAAQNYAQESNKWIILALHSSLSVEEQDKVFDLPPDGMRKCILSTNIAETSVTIDGIRFVIDTGKMKEMSFDPTSRMKKLKEFWISKASAEQRKGRSGRTGPGVCFRLYSEDDYDALKDYTAPEIQRVTLDGLILQMKQMKLGDPRTFNFIEKPPEANLEKSYETLKMHSALDQDEKLTPLGEALAQLPVDVVIGKMLIMASLFELIEPILTLAACLSVQSPLTRAAFSNEDAMGRLKELESDLGDPFQLLFIFDEWISLKNDKKYSTKKWCQRRGIEEQRLYEIANLRKQFRDILGTHKLLTNESAKQAQLDQLDAKERKLRHGQMKMLRALKRSRMEENKKAKRLKAEEGTKIEIELPDTDEVDQSDQRIDINDFEFRMKHDIQRIQDQTSSNLSQRDLRLLQLLVGAGLYPQVSIPDNNNTYQSRDPNM
;
A
#
# COMPACT_ATOMS: atom_id res chain seq x y z
N MET A 1 -12.76 8.44 4.48
CA MET A 1 -11.83 9.58 4.40
C MET A 1 -12.56 10.89 4.45
N ASN A 2 -13.60 11.11 3.62
CA ASN A 2 -14.37 12.37 3.65
C ASN A 2 -14.99 12.63 5.02
N GLU A 3 -15.51 11.61 5.69
CA GLU A 3 -16.11 11.75 7.03
C GLU A 3 -15.09 12.21 8.08
N ILE A 4 -13.87 11.62 8.06
CA ILE A 4 -12.79 12.06 8.97
C ILE A 4 -12.43 13.51 8.69
N GLN A 5 -12.35 13.91 7.41
CA GLN A 5 -12.01 15.28 7.04
C GLN A 5 -13.06 16.28 7.52
N THR A 6 -14.35 15.98 7.32
CA THR A 6 -15.44 16.85 7.79
C THR A 6 -15.42 17.05 9.31
N VAL A 7 -15.23 15.94 10.05
CA VAL A 7 -15.14 16.02 11.52
C VAL A 7 -13.85 16.71 11.95
N LEU A 8 -12.74 16.51 11.22
CA LEU A 8 -11.45 17.14 11.49
C LEU A 8 -11.57 18.67 11.40
N GLU A 9 -12.16 19.18 10.31
CA GLU A 9 -12.37 20.61 10.10
C GLU A 9 -13.23 21.22 11.21
N ALA A 10 -14.34 20.57 11.56
CA ALA A 10 -15.21 21.04 12.65
C ALA A 10 -14.48 21.03 14.01
N ALA A 11 -13.74 19.97 14.31
CA ALA A 11 -12.99 19.85 15.55
C ALA A 11 -11.82 20.84 15.63
N GLN A 12 -11.14 21.14 14.52
CA GLN A 12 -10.08 22.13 14.45
C GLN A 12 -10.62 23.54 14.70
N ASN A 13 -11.77 23.91 14.13
CA ASN A 13 -12.42 25.20 14.40
C ASN A 13 -12.70 25.37 15.91
N TYR A 14 -13.28 24.37 16.55
CA TYR A 14 -13.49 24.37 18.00
C TYR A 14 -12.17 24.45 18.79
N ALA A 15 -11.14 23.76 18.34
CA ALA A 15 -9.82 23.76 18.98
C ALA A 15 -9.17 25.17 18.91
N GLN A 16 -9.30 25.86 17.78
CA GLN A 16 -8.81 27.24 17.62
C GLN A 16 -9.52 28.23 18.57
N GLU A 17 -10.85 28.13 18.71
CA GLU A 17 -11.61 28.98 19.62
C GLU A 17 -11.24 28.73 21.09
N SER A 18 -11.09 27.47 21.47
CA SER A 18 -10.83 27.08 22.87
C SER A 18 -9.37 27.17 23.29
N ASN A 19 -8.41 27.07 22.36
CA ASN A 19 -6.96 26.98 22.60
C ASN A 19 -6.55 25.89 23.61
N LYS A 20 -7.32 24.80 23.72
CA LYS A 20 -7.12 23.72 24.70
C LYS A 20 -6.99 22.34 24.10
N TRP A 21 -7.09 22.23 22.76
CA TRP A 21 -7.13 20.94 22.09
C TRP A 21 -6.14 20.87 20.94
N ILE A 22 -5.53 19.69 20.78
CA ILE A 22 -4.78 19.29 19.59
C ILE A 22 -5.59 18.21 18.90
N ILE A 23 -5.94 18.41 17.64
CA ILE A 23 -6.73 17.48 16.85
C ILE A 23 -5.81 16.78 15.86
N LEU A 24 -5.78 15.44 15.90
CA LEU A 24 -4.95 14.61 15.06
C LEU A 24 -5.83 13.61 14.30
N ALA A 25 -5.48 13.33 13.05
CA ALA A 25 -6.07 12.25 12.28
C ALA A 25 -5.20 10.98 12.37
N LEU A 26 -5.81 9.79 12.25
CA LEU A 26 -5.11 8.51 12.19
C LEU A 26 -5.78 7.57 11.19
N HIS A 27 -5.14 7.38 10.05
CA HIS A 27 -5.56 6.46 8.99
C HIS A 27 -4.38 6.05 8.10
N SER A 28 -4.53 4.98 7.33
CA SER A 28 -3.45 4.36 6.55
C SER A 28 -2.89 5.21 5.40
N SER A 29 -3.60 6.26 4.97
CA SER A 29 -3.13 7.15 3.89
C SER A 29 -2.42 8.41 4.38
N LEU A 30 -2.15 8.52 5.67
CA LEU A 30 -1.24 9.52 6.22
C LEU A 30 0.20 9.04 6.12
N SER A 31 1.13 9.97 6.06
CA SER A 31 2.56 9.67 6.19
C SER A 31 2.86 9.01 7.53
N VAL A 32 3.94 8.22 7.59
CA VAL A 32 4.38 7.60 8.85
C VAL A 32 4.66 8.66 9.92
N GLU A 33 5.24 9.79 9.53
CA GLU A 33 5.54 10.90 10.44
C GLU A 33 4.26 11.51 11.04
N GLU A 34 3.19 11.62 10.27
CA GLU A 34 1.89 12.10 10.75
C GLU A 34 1.19 11.08 11.65
N GLN A 35 1.28 9.79 11.30
CA GLN A 35 0.75 8.72 12.14
C GLN A 35 1.49 8.64 13.48
N ASP A 36 2.80 8.86 13.51
CA ASP A 36 3.60 8.82 14.73
C ASP A 36 3.23 9.93 15.73
N LYS A 37 2.75 11.08 15.26
CA LYS A 37 2.32 12.20 16.13
C LYS A 37 1.24 11.81 17.16
N VAL A 38 0.42 10.78 16.88
CA VAL A 38 -0.63 10.35 17.82
C VAL A 38 -0.06 9.72 19.10
N PHE A 39 1.21 9.27 19.07
CA PHE A 39 1.89 8.72 20.25
C PHE A 39 2.50 9.81 21.14
N ASP A 40 2.72 11.01 20.61
CA ASP A 40 3.34 12.09 21.35
C ASP A 40 2.40 12.63 22.43
N LEU A 41 2.98 13.09 23.53
CA LEU A 41 2.22 13.68 24.63
C LEU A 41 1.78 15.11 24.28
N PRO A 42 0.54 15.49 24.61
CA PRO A 42 0.12 16.88 24.47
C PRO A 42 0.90 17.79 25.43
N PRO A 43 1.08 19.09 25.13
CA PRO A 43 1.60 20.07 26.06
C PRO A 43 0.77 20.16 27.35
N ASP A 44 1.37 20.64 28.44
CA ASP A 44 0.68 20.80 29.71
C ASP A 44 -0.53 21.73 29.55
N GLY A 45 -1.69 21.31 30.05
CA GLY A 45 -2.95 22.05 29.95
C GLY A 45 -3.73 21.84 28.63
N MET A 46 -3.16 21.16 27.65
CA MET A 46 -3.84 20.81 26.39
C MET A 46 -4.35 19.37 26.41
N ARG A 47 -5.42 19.14 25.67
CA ARG A 47 -6.03 17.82 25.46
C ARG A 47 -5.79 17.36 24.02
N LYS A 48 -5.62 16.06 23.83
CA LYS A 48 -5.43 15.44 22.52
C LYS A 48 -6.73 14.73 22.09
N CYS A 49 -7.22 15.04 20.89
CA CYS A 49 -8.31 14.34 20.24
C CYS A 49 -7.79 13.66 18.98
N ILE A 50 -8.09 12.39 18.80
CA ILE A 50 -7.64 11.58 17.65
C ILE A 50 -8.87 11.09 16.90
N LEU A 51 -8.96 11.48 15.63
CA LEU A 51 -9.99 11.02 14.69
C LEU A 51 -9.41 9.87 13.88
N SER A 52 -9.92 8.66 14.09
CA SER A 52 -9.32 7.46 13.54
C SER A 52 -10.30 6.61 12.75
N THR A 53 -9.78 5.89 11.76
CA THR A 53 -10.43 4.71 11.20
C THR A 53 -10.33 3.53 12.18
N ASN A 54 -10.80 2.35 11.78
CA ASN A 54 -10.65 1.11 12.57
C ASN A 54 -9.18 0.68 12.82
N ILE A 55 -8.18 1.37 12.28
CA ILE A 55 -6.76 1.12 12.58
C ILE A 55 -6.46 1.25 14.08
N ALA A 56 -7.16 2.13 14.79
CA ALA A 56 -7.01 2.29 16.24
C ALA A 56 -7.73 1.20 17.04
N GLU A 57 -8.55 0.35 16.43
CA GLU A 57 -9.29 -0.70 17.12
C GLU A 57 -8.39 -1.83 17.61
N THR A 58 -7.41 -2.27 16.80
CA THR A 58 -6.59 -3.46 17.08
C THR A 58 -5.10 -3.18 17.10
N SER A 59 -4.58 -2.42 16.13
CA SER A 59 -3.15 -2.44 15.78
C SER A 59 -2.29 -1.47 16.58
N VAL A 60 -2.88 -0.49 17.25
CA VAL A 60 -2.17 0.66 17.83
C VAL A 60 -2.53 0.82 19.30
N THR A 61 -1.55 0.96 20.17
CA THR A 61 -1.75 1.32 21.56
C THR A 61 -1.32 2.75 21.79
N ILE A 62 -2.29 3.62 22.08
CA ILE A 62 -2.05 5.04 22.39
C ILE A 62 -2.30 5.23 23.88
N ASP A 63 -1.27 5.68 24.58
CA ASP A 63 -1.36 5.89 26.01
C ASP A 63 -2.19 7.12 26.36
N GLY A 64 -2.84 7.09 27.53
CA GLY A 64 -3.57 8.22 28.07
C GLY A 64 -4.97 8.43 27.49
N ILE A 65 -5.48 7.55 26.62
CA ILE A 65 -6.85 7.65 26.11
C ILE A 65 -7.84 7.31 27.25
N ARG A 66 -8.68 8.28 27.59
CA ARG A 66 -9.71 8.17 28.65
C ARG A 66 -11.12 8.09 28.09
N PHE A 67 -11.33 8.66 26.91
CA PHE A 67 -12.64 8.73 26.28
C PHE A 67 -12.56 8.14 24.88
N VAL A 68 -13.53 7.32 24.54
CA VAL A 68 -13.75 6.78 23.19
C VAL A 68 -15.14 7.20 22.75
N ILE A 69 -15.25 7.67 21.50
CA ILE A 69 -16.52 7.92 20.84
C ILE A 69 -16.62 6.92 19.70
N ASP A 70 -17.56 5.99 19.78
CA ASP A 70 -17.75 4.92 18.83
C ASP A 70 -18.96 5.18 17.95
N THR A 71 -18.75 5.29 16.63
CA THR A 71 -19.82 5.52 15.64
C THR A 71 -20.57 4.25 15.25
N GLY A 72 -20.11 3.06 15.67
CA GLY A 72 -20.69 1.77 15.28
C GLY A 72 -20.44 1.37 13.82
N LYS A 73 -19.68 2.16 13.06
CA LYS A 73 -19.44 1.94 11.63
C LYS A 73 -17.98 1.62 11.36
N MET A 74 -17.75 0.85 10.29
CA MET A 74 -16.43 0.59 9.72
C MET A 74 -16.52 0.48 8.21
N LYS A 75 -15.43 0.75 7.53
CA LYS A 75 -15.30 0.48 6.09
C LYS A 75 -14.36 -0.71 5.89
N GLU A 76 -14.84 -1.68 5.15
CA GLU A 76 -14.08 -2.88 4.79
C GLU A 76 -14.12 -3.11 3.30
N MET A 77 -13.05 -3.73 2.80
CA MET A 77 -13.02 -4.22 1.44
C MET A 77 -14.01 -5.39 1.31
N SER A 78 -14.95 -5.24 0.40
CA SER A 78 -15.89 -6.27 0.04
C SER A 78 -15.78 -6.53 -1.45
N PHE A 79 -15.73 -7.79 -1.84
CA PHE A 79 -15.82 -8.19 -3.23
C PHE A 79 -17.29 -8.17 -3.66
N ASP A 80 -17.57 -7.46 -4.75
CA ASP A 80 -18.88 -7.43 -5.37
C ASP A 80 -18.87 -8.43 -6.55
N PRO A 81 -19.57 -9.56 -6.46
CA PRO A 81 -19.57 -10.57 -7.52
C PRO A 81 -20.15 -10.05 -8.83
N THR A 82 -21.05 -9.07 -8.78
CA THR A 82 -21.74 -8.53 -9.96
C THR A 82 -20.81 -7.63 -10.78
N SER A 83 -20.17 -6.68 -10.12
CA SER A 83 -19.24 -5.74 -10.79
C SER A 83 -17.79 -6.26 -10.87
N ARG A 84 -17.48 -7.44 -10.31
CA ARG A 84 -16.12 -8.00 -10.20
C ARG A 84 -15.10 -7.06 -9.56
N MET A 85 -15.57 -6.11 -8.77
CA MET A 85 -14.74 -5.09 -8.17
C MET A 85 -14.62 -5.29 -6.67
N LYS A 86 -13.42 -5.06 -6.15
CA LYS A 86 -13.21 -4.86 -4.72
C LYS A 86 -13.63 -3.43 -4.38
N LYS A 87 -14.67 -3.27 -3.58
CA LYS A 87 -15.18 -1.96 -3.15
C LYS A 87 -15.08 -1.80 -1.65
N LEU A 88 -14.70 -0.61 -1.23
CA LEU A 88 -14.74 -0.24 0.18
C LEU A 88 -16.18 0.13 0.54
N LYS A 89 -16.88 -0.76 1.25
CA LYS A 89 -18.26 -0.54 1.71
C LYS A 89 -18.31 -0.26 3.21
N GLU A 90 -19.32 0.50 3.63
CA GLU A 90 -19.61 0.77 5.04
C GLU A 90 -20.48 -0.35 5.60
N PHE A 91 -20.11 -0.83 6.78
CA PHE A 91 -20.80 -1.85 7.53
C PHE A 91 -20.97 -1.44 8.98
N TRP A 92 -21.99 -2.01 9.65
CA TRP A 92 -22.04 -2.03 11.10
C TRP A 92 -20.93 -2.93 11.65
N ILE A 93 -20.32 -2.52 12.76
CA ILE A 93 -19.33 -3.33 13.45
C ILE A 93 -19.97 -4.54 14.13
N SER A 94 -19.16 -5.49 14.57
CA SER A 94 -19.61 -6.56 15.45
C SER A 94 -19.60 -6.13 16.92
N LYS A 95 -20.31 -6.88 17.79
CA LYS A 95 -20.23 -6.68 19.26
C LYS A 95 -18.80 -6.83 19.77
N ALA A 96 -18.04 -7.79 19.23
CA ALA A 96 -16.64 -7.96 19.56
C ALA A 96 -15.80 -6.72 19.21
N SER A 97 -16.00 -6.10 18.04
CA SER A 97 -15.34 -4.85 17.65
C SER A 97 -15.76 -3.69 18.56
N ALA A 98 -17.05 -3.59 18.91
CA ALA A 98 -17.53 -2.55 19.84
C ALA A 98 -16.85 -2.66 21.21
N GLU A 99 -16.68 -3.87 21.74
CA GLU A 99 -15.97 -4.11 23.00
C GLU A 99 -14.46 -3.82 22.88
N GLN A 100 -13.83 -4.14 21.74
CA GLN A 100 -12.44 -3.79 21.49
C GLN A 100 -12.24 -2.26 21.46
N ARG A 101 -13.13 -1.51 20.79
CA ARG A 101 -13.09 -0.03 20.76
C ARG A 101 -13.26 0.54 22.16
N LYS A 102 -14.25 0.08 22.90
CA LYS A 102 -14.46 0.43 24.31
C LYS A 102 -13.21 0.17 25.15
N GLY A 103 -12.55 -0.97 24.96
CA GLY A 103 -11.33 -1.35 25.66
C GLY A 103 -10.15 -0.39 25.45
N ARG A 104 -10.20 0.50 24.43
CA ARG A 104 -9.16 1.52 24.20
C ARG A 104 -9.15 2.60 25.28
N SER A 105 -10.29 2.96 25.85
CA SER A 105 -10.37 3.94 26.94
C SER A 105 -9.89 3.39 28.30
N GLY A 106 -9.82 2.09 28.46
CA GLY A 106 -9.53 1.42 29.72
C GLY A 106 -8.09 0.93 29.93
N ARG A 107 -7.15 1.17 28.99
CA ARG A 107 -5.82 0.56 29.03
C ARG A 107 -4.88 1.08 30.11
N THR A 108 -4.89 2.38 30.33
CA THR A 108 -3.96 3.07 31.25
C THR A 108 -4.67 3.61 32.51
N GLY A 109 -5.95 3.31 32.70
CA GLY A 109 -6.77 3.68 33.85
C GLY A 109 -8.25 3.78 33.49
N PRO A 110 -9.12 4.18 34.41
CA PRO A 110 -10.56 4.27 34.17
C PRO A 110 -10.87 5.15 32.96
N GLY A 111 -11.80 4.72 32.11
CA GLY A 111 -12.22 5.46 30.93
C GLY A 111 -13.69 5.22 30.62
N VAL A 112 -14.22 6.02 29.67
CA VAL A 112 -15.60 6.01 29.25
C VAL A 112 -15.68 5.85 27.75
N CYS A 113 -16.60 5.04 27.26
CA CYS A 113 -16.93 4.89 25.84
C CYS A 113 -18.35 5.40 25.60
N PHE A 114 -18.47 6.39 24.72
CA PHE A 114 -19.75 6.90 24.24
C PHE A 114 -20.07 6.24 22.90
N ARG A 115 -21.19 5.51 22.83
CA ARG A 115 -21.68 4.91 21.61
C ARG A 115 -22.69 5.86 20.95
N LEU A 116 -22.48 6.16 19.67
CA LEU A 116 -23.36 7.04 18.88
C LEU A 116 -24.44 6.23 18.12
N TYR A 117 -24.92 5.17 18.73
CA TYR A 117 -25.98 4.31 18.24
C TYR A 117 -26.81 3.80 19.42
N SER A 118 -28.04 3.39 19.14
CA SER A 118 -28.97 2.97 20.17
C SER A 118 -28.62 1.59 20.80
N GLU A 119 -29.22 1.27 21.90
CA GLU A 119 -29.10 -0.06 22.52
C GLU A 119 -29.73 -1.15 21.63
N ASP A 120 -30.84 -0.82 20.96
CA ASP A 120 -31.48 -1.71 19.98
C ASP A 120 -30.55 -2.00 18.79
N ASP A 121 -29.83 -0.96 18.26
CA ASP A 121 -28.83 -1.15 17.22
C ASP A 121 -27.69 -2.05 17.69
N TYR A 122 -27.23 -1.85 18.94
CA TYR A 122 -26.18 -2.70 19.53
C TYR A 122 -26.61 -4.15 19.63
N ASP A 123 -27.85 -4.39 20.10
CA ASP A 123 -28.38 -5.73 20.25
C ASP A 123 -28.55 -6.44 18.91
N ALA A 124 -28.85 -5.70 17.86
CA ALA A 124 -28.93 -6.19 16.49
C ALA A 124 -27.56 -6.50 15.84
N LEU A 125 -26.43 -6.04 16.42
CA LEU A 125 -25.10 -6.34 15.90
C LEU A 125 -24.82 -7.85 15.97
N LYS A 126 -24.10 -8.34 14.96
CA LYS A 126 -23.54 -9.71 14.99
C LYS A 126 -22.47 -9.80 16.08
N ASP A 127 -22.34 -10.96 16.70
CA ASP A 127 -21.35 -11.17 17.76
C ASP A 127 -19.91 -10.99 17.25
N TYR A 128 -19.62 -11.51 16.04
CA TYR A 128 -18.30 -11.44 15.40
C TYR A 128 -18.39 -10.94 13.97
N THR A 129 -17.28 -10.40 13.46
CA THR A 129 -17.13 -10.01 12.06
C THR A 129 -17.11 -11.24 11.16
N ALA A 130 -17.70 -11.14 9.96
CA ALA A 130 -17.68 -12.24 9.01
C ALA A 130 -16.23 -12.67 8.68
N PRO A 131 -15.94 -13.98 8.65
CA PRO A 131 -14.63 -14.50 8.30
C PRO A 131 -14.16 -14.02 6.93
N GLU A 132 -12.85 -13.90 6.75
CA GLU A 132 -12.26 -13.38 5.51
C GLU A 132 -12.65 -14.23 4.29
N ILE A 133 -12.72 -15.55 4.44
CA ILE A 133 -13.12 -16.49 3.39
C ILE A 133 -14.50 -16.20 2.79
N GLN A 134 -15.37 -15.51 3.54
CA GLN A 134 -16.73 -15.17 3.08
C GLN A 134 -16.78 -13.84 2.29
N ARG A 135 -15.71 -13.04 2.28
CA ARG A 135 -15.73 -11.67 1.75
C ARG A 135 -14.62 -11.31 0.76
N VAL A 136 -13.66 -12.21 0.55
CA VAL A 136 -12.56 -12.02 -0.41
C VAL A 136 -12.71 -12.91 -1.63
N THR A 137 -11.92 -12.64 -2.69
CA THR A 137 -11.77 -13.52 -3.84
C THR A 137 -11.06 -14.82 -3.44
N LEU A 138 -11.45 -15.92 -4.00
CA LEU A 138 -10.95 -17.25 -3.63
C LEU A 138 -10.00 -17.85 -4.69
N ASP A 139 -9.53 -17.02 -5.63
CA ASP A 139 -8.71 -17.44 -6.76
C ASP A 139 -7.44 -18.20 -6.31
N GLY A 140 -6.68 -17.61 -5.39
CA GLY A 140 -5.48 -18.22 -4.84
C GLY A 140 -5.77 -19.53 -4.07
N LEU A 141 -6.87 -19.55 -3.30
CA LEU A 141 -7.30 -20.73 -2.58
C LEU A 141 -7.62 -21.89 -3.52
N ILE A 142 -8.38 -21.63 -4.59
CA ILE A 142 -8.76 -22.65 -5.60
C ILE A 142 -7.50 -23.19 -6.29
N LEU A 143 -6.58 -22.33 -6.71
CA LEU A 143 -5.32 -22.73 -7.34
C LEU A 143 -4.50 -23.64 -6.42
N GLN A 144 -4.32 -23.25 -5.16
CA GLN A 144 -3.57 -24.05 -4.18
C GLN A 144 -4.26 -25.40 -3.90
N MET A 145 -5.58 -25.43 -3.72
CA MET A 145 -6.30 -26.68 -3.48
C MET A 145 -6.19 -27.65 -4.66
N LYS A 146 -6.29 -27.14 -5.90
CA LYS A 146 -6.12 -27.94 -7.11
C LYS A 146 -4.68 -28.45 -7.26
N GLN A 147 -3.68 -27.62 -6.97
CA GLN A 147 -2.27 -28.01 -6.99
C GLN A 147 -1.97 -29.11 -5.96
N MET A 148 -2.52 -28.97 -4.75
CA MET A 148 -2.35 -29.95 -3.67
C MET A 148 -3.25 -31.20 -3.84
N LYS A 149 -4.12 -31.23 -4.87
CA LYS A 149 -5.08 -32.30 -5.13
C LYS A 149 -6.02 -32.58 -3.95
N LEU A 150 -6.47 -31.52 -3.27
CA LEU A 150 -7.36 -31.62 -2.11
C LEU A 150 -8.85 -31.84 -2.47
N GLY A 151 -9.16 -32.01 -3.73
CA GLY A 151 -10.52 -32.20 -4.24
C GLY A 151 -11.17 -30.89 -4.70
N ASP A 152 -12.50 -30.94 -4.85
CA ASP A 152 -13.26 -29.78 -5.30
C ASP A 152 -13.56 -28.84 -4.11
N PRO A 153 -13.18 -27.56 -4.18
CA PRO A 153 -13.54 -26.55 -3.16
C PRO A 153 -15.04 -26.45 -2.84
N ARG A 154 -15.92 -26.79 -3.79
CA ARG A 154 -17.38 -26.75 -3.56
C ARG A 154 -17.85 -27.80 -2.55
N THR A 155 -17.16 -28.94 -2.53
CA THR A 155 -17.50 -30.09 -1.67
C THR A 155 -16.55 -30.25 -0.48
N PHE A 156 -15.48 -29.44 -0.44
CA PHE A 156 -14.51 -29.50 0.64
C PHE A 156 -15.10 -29.08 1.98
N ASN A 157 -14.73 -29.78 3.04
CA ASN A 157 -15.25 -29.51 4.38
C ASN A 157 -14.48 -28.39 5.09
N PHE A 158 -14.75 -27.15 4.69
CA PHE A 158 -14.22 -25.98 5.38
C PHE A 158 -14.82 -25.82 6.78
N ILE A 159 -14.09 -25.26 7.73
CA ILE A 159 -14.59 -24.85 9.04
C ILE A 159 -15.75 -23.85 8.85
N GLU A 160 -15.51 -22.84 8.02
CA GLU A 160 -16.52 -21.88 7.56
C GLU A 160 -16.60 -21.97 6.04
N LYS A 161 -17.77 -22.30 5.51
CA LYS A 161 -17.95 -22.42 4.06
C LYS A 161 -17.96 -21.06 3.38
N PRO A 162 -17.20 -20.88 2.29
CA PRO A 162 -17.31 -19.69 1.47
C PRO A 162 -18.67 -19.67 0.75
N PRO A 163 -19.19 -18.46 0.40
CA PRO A 163 -20.38 -18.35 -0.43
C PRO A 163 -20.14 -19.00 -1.80
N GLU A 164 -21.11 -19.78 -2.27
CA GLU A 164 -21.03 -20.47 -3.57
C GLU A 164 -20.82 -19.49 -4.71
N ALA A 165 -21.51 -18.33 -4.67
CA ALA A 165 -21.34 -17.28 -5.65
C ALA A 165 -19.90 -16.75 -5.75
N ASN A 166 -19.17 -16.68 -4.63
CA ASN A 166 -17.77 -16.26 -4.64
C ASN A 166 -16.86 -17.35 -5.24
N LEU A 167 -17.16 -18.62 -4.99
CA LEU A 167 -16.43 -19.75 -5.60
C LEU A 167 -16.61 -19.75 -7.11
N GLU A 168 -17.86 -19.72 -7.59
CA GLU A 168 -18.16 -19.73 -9.02
C GLU A 168 -17.50 -18.54 -9.73
N LYS A 169 -17.55 -17.37 -9.12
CA LYS A 169 -16.91 -16.18 -9.68
C LYS A 169 -15.39 -16.33 -9.76
N SER A 170 -14.76 -16.92 -8.76
CA SER A 170 -13.33 -17.20 -8.79
C SER A 170 -12.98 -18.24 -9.86
N TYR A 171 -13.82 -19.25 -10.07
CA TYR A 171 -13.65 -20.18 -11.18
C TYR A 171 -13.74 -19.48 -12.55
N GLU A 172 -14.72 -18.59 -12.74
CA GLU A 172 -14.82 -17.79 -13.97
C GLU A 172 -13.59 -16.91 -14.17
N THR A 173 -13.12 -16.24 -13.13
CA THR A 173 -11.91 -15.41 -13.17
C THR A 173 -10.69 -16.23 -13.56
N LEU A 174 -10.49 -17.38 -12.95
CA LEU A 174 -9.37 -18.28 -13.25
C LEU A 174 -9.43 -18.83 -14.69
N LYS A 175 -10.63 -19.16 -15.21
CA LYS A 175 -10.81 -19.55 -16.62
C LYS A 175 -10.50 -18.39 -17.56
N MET A 176 -10.96 -17.17 -17.23
CA MET A 176 -10.70 -15.96 -18.03
C MET A 176 -9.20 -15.66 -18.11
N HIS A 177 -8.47 -15.81 -17.00
CA HIS A 177 -7.01 -15.65 -16.99
C HIS A 177 -6.26 -16.85 -17.55
N SER A 178 -6.98 -17.87 -18.04
CA SER A 178 -6.41 -19.14 -18.57
C SER A 178 -5.55 -19.91 -17.53
N ALA A 179 -5.82 -19.72 -16.25
CA ALA A 179 -5.23 -20.49 -15.17
C ALA A 179 -5.91 -21.88 -15.04
N LEU A 180 -7.20 -21.95 -15.39
CA LEU A 180 -7.96 -23.19 -15.52
C LEU A 180 -8.46 -23.33 -16.96
N ASP A 181 -8.56 -24.59 -17.41
CA ASP A 181 -9.23 -24.95 -18.66
C ASP A 181 -10.75 -25.02 -18.48
N GLN A 182 -11.49 -25.38 -19.56
CA GLN A 182 -12.94 -25.49 -19.50
C GLN A 182 -13.41 -26.61 -18.55
N ASP A 183 -12.61 -27.66 -18.38
CA ASP A 183 -12.86 -28.78 -17.46
C ASP A 183 -12.42 -28.45 -16.03
N GLU A 184 -12.05 -27.20 -15.74
CA GLU A 184 -11.57 -26.73 -14.43
C GLU A 184 -10.27 -27.40 -13.95
N LYS A 185 -9.46 -27.93 -14.85
CA LYS A 185 -8.13 -28.43 -14.56
C LYS A 185 -7.10 -27.32 -14.65
N LEU A 186 -6.02 -27.44 -13.88
CA LEU A 186 -4.90 -26.50 -13.98
C LEU A 186 -4.28 -26.56 -15.37
N THR A 187 -4.09 -25.41 -15.99
CA THR A 187 -3.25 -25.25 -17.16
C THR A 187 -1.77 -25.13 -16.74
N PRO A 188 -0.80 -25.22 -17.65
CA PRO A 188 0.61 -24.93 -17.32
C PRO A 188 0.80 -23.54 -16.70
N LEU A 189 0.03 -22.55 -17.15
CA LEU A 189 0.01 -21.21 -16.54
C LEU A 189 -0.56 -21.26 -15.11
N GLY A 190 -1.66 -22.00 -14.90
CA GLY A 190 -2.27 -22.19 -13.60
C GLY A 190 -1.35 -22.90 -12.60
N GLU A 191 -0.60 -23.90 -13.05
CA GLU A 191 0.41 -24.58 -12.22
C GLU A 191 1.54 -23.62 -11.79
N ALA A 192 2.00 -22.76 -12.69
CA ALA A 192 2.99 -21.74 -12.37
C ALA A 192 2.42 -20.67 -11.41
N LEU A 193 1.20 -20.20 -11.65
CA LEU A 193 0.52 -19.24 -10.78
C LEU A 193 0.29 -19.79 -9.36
N ALA A 194 -0.09 -21.05 -9.23
CA ALA A 194 -0.32 -21.69 -7.94
C ALA A 194 0.95 -21.77 -7.06
N GLN A 195 2.14 -21.72 -7.69
CA GLN A 195 3.43 -21.71 -6.99
C GLN A 195 3.89 -20.31 -6.56
N LEU A 196 3.33 -19.26 -7.18
CA LEU A 196 3.72 -17.88 -6.89
C LEU A 196 2.86 -17.33 -5.74
N PRO A 197 3.46 -16.81 -4.65
CA PRO A 197 2.72 -16.20 -3.53
C PRO A 197 2.29 -14.77 -3.88
N VAL A 198 1.58 -14.59 -5.01
CA VAL A 198 1.13 -13.30 -5.53
C VAL A 198 -0.28 -13.43 -6.08
N ASP A 199 -0.97 -12.30 -6.23
CA ASP A 199 -2.28 -12.23 -6.88
C ASP A 199 -2.19 -12.78 -8.33
N VAL A 200 -3.23 -13.45 -8.80
CA VAL A 200 -3.30 -14.09 -10.13
C VAL A 200 -3.00 -13.11 -11.26
N VAL A 201 -3.51 -11.89 -11.15
CA VAL A 201 -3.28 -10.80 -12.12
C VAL A 201 -1.79 -10.45 -12.20
N ILE A 202 -1.18 -10.24 -11.05
CA ILE A 202 0.25 -9.91 -10.92
C ILE A 202 1.12 -11.08 -11.39
N GLY A 203 0.80 -12.30 -10.94
CA GLY A 203 1.52 -13.50 -11.33
C GLY A 203 1.50 -13.73 -12.85
N LYS A 204 0.34 -13.53 -13.49
CA LYS A 204 0.20 -13.63 -14.95
C LYS A 204 1.09 -12.62 -15.66
N MET A 205 1.11 -11.35 -15.23
CA MET A 205 1.97 -10.32 -15.82
C MET A 205 3.46 -10.71 -15.69
N LEU A 206 3.88 -11.18 -14.53
CA LEU A 206 5.26 -11.59 -14.27
C LEU A 206 5.69 -12.78 -15.13
N ILE A 207 4.84 -13.83 -15.25
CA ILE A 207 5.13 -14.99 -16.09
C ILE A 207 5.18 -14.60 -17.56
N MET A 208 4.21 -13.80 -18.04
CA MET A 208 4.22 -13.35 -19.43
C MET A 208 5.43 -12.46 -19.73
N ALA A 209 5.86 -11.60 -18.82
CA ALA A 209 7.03 -10.76 -18.98
C ALA A 209 8.31 -11.57 -19.21
N SER A 210 8.43 -12.75 -18.59
CA SER A 210 9.57 -13.64 -18.78
C SER A 210 9.67 -14.19 -20.20
N LEU A 211 8.51 -14.37 -20.88
CA LEU A 211 8.43 -14.85 -22.26
C LEU A 211 8.78 -13.76 -23.30
N PHE A 212 8.57 -12.49 -22.96
CA PHE A 212 8.81 -11.34 -23.84
C PHE A 212 10.09 -10.56 -23.53
N GLU A 213 10.91 -11.04 -22.58
CA GLU A 213 12.16 -10.39 -22.14
C GLU A 213 11.96 -8.98 -21.56
N LEU A 214 10.75 -8.67 -21.06
CA LEU A 214 10.37 -7.39 -20.47
C LEU A 214 10.24 -7.47 -18.95
N ILE A 215 11.10 -8.26 -18.30
CA ILE A 215 11.00 -8.56 -16.87
C ILE A 215 11.15 -7.30 -16.02
N GLU A 216 12.17 -6.48 -16.28
CA GLU A 216 12.52 -5.36 -15.40
C GLU A 216 11.44 -4.29 -15.30
N PRO A 217 10.88 -3.77 -16.40
CA PRO A 217 9.79 -2.80 -16.30
C PRO A 217 8.51 -3.43 -15.72
N ILE A 218 8.22 -4.71 -16.01
CA ILE A 218 7.06 -5.39 -15.43
C ILE A 218 7.23 -5.64 -13.93
N LEU A 219 8.45 -5.91 -13.44
CA LEU A 219 8.70 -5.99 -11.99
C LEU A 219 8.32 -4.68 -11.29
N THR A 220 8.67 -3.54 -11.90
CA THR A 220 8.31 -2.23 -11.36
C THR A 220 6.81 -1.99 -11.43
N LEU A 221 6.18 -2.23 -12.59
CA LEU A 221 4.73 -2.08 -12.77
C LEU A 221 3.94 -2.98 -11.81
N ALA A 222 4.32 -4.25 -11.70
CA ALA A 222 3.70 -5.21 -10.79
C ALA A 222 3.81 -4.76 -9.33
N ALA A 223 4.98 -4.24 -8.93
CA ALA A 223 5.18 -3.70 -7.59
C ALA A 223 4.34 -2.44 -7.35
N CYS A 224 4.28 -1.51 -8.31
CA CYS A 224 3.44 -0.31 -8.24
C CYS A 224 1.95 -0.65 -8.08
N LEU A 225 1.47 -1.66 -8.79
CA LEU A 225 0.08 -2.10 -8.73
C LEU A 225 -0.26 -2.90 -7.46
N SER A 226 0.75 -3.44 -6.77
CA SER A 226 0.56 -4.23 -5.55
C SER A 226 0.67 -3.42 -4.26
N VAL A 227 1.34 -2.29 -4.29
CA VAL A 227 1.47 -1.36 -3.16
C VAL A 227 0.35 -0.33 -3.20
N GLN A 228 -0.01 0.23 -2.05
CA GLN A 228 -0.90 1.38 -2.02
C GLN A 228 -0.31 2.52 -2.86
N SER A 229 -1.16 3.20 -3.65
CA SER A 229 -0.71 4.31 -4.51
C SER A 229 0.20 5.29 -3.75
N PRO A 230 1.34 5.67 -4.31
CA PRO A 230 2.21 6.67 -3.72
C PRO A 230 1.62 8.09 -3.80
N LEU A 231 0.60 8.31 -4.63
CA LEU A 231 -0.07 9.60 -4.76
C LEU A 231 -0.94 9.89 -3.54
N THR A 232 -0.66 10.98 -2.85
CA THR A 232 -1.42 11.44 -1.70
C THR A 232 -2.58 12.34 -2.16
N ARG A 233 -3.45 12.73 -1.24
CA ARG A 233 -4.51 13.69 -1.56
C ARG A 233 -3.96 15.02 -2.08
N ALA A 234 -2.81 15.47 -1.60
CA ALA A 234 -2.17 16.71 -2.06
C ALA A 234 -1.87 16.69 -3.57
N ALA A 235 -1.56 15.52 -4.14
CA ALA A 235 -1.36 15.34 -5.57
C ALA A 235 -2.59 15.76 -6.42
N PHE A 236 -3.78 15.73 -5.84
CA PHE A 236 -5.05 16.00 -6.52
C PHE A 236 -5.78 17.26 -6.03
N SER A 237 -5.33 17.88 -4.92
CA SER A 237 -5.99 19.04 -4.32
C SER A 237 -5.13 20.30 -4.28
N ASN A 238 -3.81 20.18 -4.48
CA ASN A 238 -2.89 21.31 -4.52
C ASN A 238 -2.51 21.58 -5.98
N GLU A 239 -2.79 22.80 -6.47
CA GLU A 239 -2.55 23.18 -7.87
C GLU A 239 -1.07 23.08 -8.27
N ASP A 240 -0.15 23.46 -7.38
CA ASP A 240 1.28 23.38 -7.64
C ASP A 240 1.75 21.91 -7.73
N ALA A 241 1.26 21.05 -6.84
CA ALA A 241 1.57 19.61 -6.88
C ALA A 241 1.00 18.96 -8.16
N MET A 242 -0.24 19.29 -8.53
CA MET A 242 -0.86 18.83 -9.78
C MET A 242 -0.06 19.28 -11.00
N GLY A 243 0.34 20.56 -11.06
CA GLY A 243 1.14 21.09 -12.17
C GLY A 243 2.47 20.33 -12.33
N ARG A 244 3.18 20.07 -11.24
CA ARG A 244 4.45 19.33 -11.23
C ARG A 244 4.28 17.82 -11.52
N LEU A 245 3.15 17.23 -11.09
CA LEU A 245 2.85 15.83 -11.38
C LEU A 245 2.49 15.61 -12.86
N LYS A 246 1.90 16.62 -13.49
CA LYS A 246 1.52 16.60 -14.91
C LYS A 246 2.70 16.38 -15.84
N GLU A 247 3.91 16.79 -15.44
CA GLU A 247 5.15 16.51 -16.20
C GLU A 247 5.44 15.00 -16.30
N LEU A 248 4.89 14.18 -15.39
CA LEU A 248 5.06 12.73 -15.31
C LEU A 248 3.82 11.97 -15.80
N GLU A 249 2.81 12.66 -16.31
CA GLU A 249 1.63 12.02 -16.90
C GLU A 249 2.02 11.23 -18.16
N SER A 250 1.25 10.18 -18.43
CA SER A 250 1.49 9.29 -19.55
C SER A 250 0.20 8.96 -20.29
N ASP A 251 0.23 9.14 -21.60
CA ASP A 251 -0.85 8.71 -22.51
C ASP A 251 -0.98 7.17 -22.59
N LEU A 252 -0.04 6.45 -21.98
CA LEU A 252 -0.05 4.99 -21.95
C LEU A 252 -0.97 4.41 -20.86
N GLY A 253 -1.45 5.26 -19.93
CA GLY A 253 -2.35 4.92 -18.84
C GLY A 253 -1.71 5.03 -17.45
N ASP A 254 -2.56 5.03 -16.41
CA ASP A 254 -2.18 5.24 -15.01
C ASP A 254 -1.02 4.35 -14.52
N PRO A 255 -0.93 3.05 -14.86
CA PRO A 255 0.20 2.22 -14.43
C PRO A 255 1.55 2.76 -14.93
N PHE A 256 1.58 3.38 -16.11
CA PHE A 256 2.82 3.93 -16.68
C PHE A 256 3.23 5.24 -16.02
N GLN A 257 2.27 6.05 -15.56
CA GLN A 257 2.58 7.20 -14.73
C GLN A 257 3.34 6.77 -13.45
N LEU A 258 2.88 5.71 -12.79
CA LEU A 258 3.56 5.17 -11.61
C LEU A 258 4.97 4.64 -11.95
N LEU A 259 5.14 4.01 -13.11
CA LEU A 259 6.44 3.56 -13.60
C LEU A 259 7.40 4.75 -13.76
N PHE A 260 6.96 5.82 -14.42
CA PHE A 260 7.78 7.02 -14.66
C PHE A 260 8.10 7.78 -13.37
N ILE A 261 7.16 7.85 -12.42
CA ILE A 261 7.42 8.39 -11.09
C ILE A 261 8.54 7.61 -10.38
N PHE A 262 8.48 6.29 -10.44
CA PHE A 262 9.50 5.43 -9.83
C PHE A 262 10.86 5.59 -10.50
N ASP A 263 10.91 5.62 -11.83
CA ASP A 263 12.14 5.76 -12.62
C ASP A 263 12.82 7.10 -12.36
N GLU A 264 12.04 8.19 -12.33
CA GLU A 264 12.56 9.53 -12.02
C GLU A 264 13.08 9.58 -10.57
N TRP A 265 12.36 9.02 -9.62
CA TRP A 265 12.80 8.94 -8.24
C TRP A 265 14.12 8.15 -8.09
N ILE A 266 14.31 7.04 -8.82
CA ILE A 266 15.57 6.28 -8.85
C ILE A 266 16.70 7.14 -9.44
N SER A 267 16.44 7.86 -10.51
CA SER A 267 17.40 8.78 -11.14
C SER A 267 17.89 9.83 -10.15
N LEU A 268 16.98 10.48 -9.45
CA LEU A 268 17.28 11.46 -8.40
C LEU A 268 18.02 10.86 -7.21
N LYS A 269 17.72 9.59 -6.84
CA LYS A 269 18.45 8.86 -5.78
C LYS A 269 19.91 8.61 -6.14
N ASN A 270 20.21 8.48 -7.43
CA ASN A 270 21.58 8.34 -7.90
C ASN A 270 22.31 9.69 -7.93
N ASP A 271 21.61 10.78 -8.21
CA ASP A 271 22.16 12.15 -8.16
C ASP A 271 22.06 12.71 -6.73
N LYS A 272 23.23 12.82 -6.06
CA LYS A 272 23.33 13.30 -4.68
C LYS A 272 23.02 14.80 -4.50
N LYS A 273 22.82 15.53 -5.59
CA LYS A 273 22.51 16.97 -5.54
C LYS A 273 21.08 17.25 -5.12
N TYR A 274 20.17 16.30 -5.32
CA TYR A 274 18.73 16.49 -5.11
C TYR A 274 18.22 15.76 -3.85
N SER A 275 17.30 16.41 -3.14
CA SER A 275 16.58 15.80 -2.05
C SER A 275 15.33 15.11 -2.58
N THR A 276 15.34 13.78 -2.67
CA THR A 276 14.17 13.02 -3.12
C THR A 276 12.97 13.21 -2.21
N LYS A 277 13.18 13.46 -0.91
CA LYS A 277 12.10 13.77 0.03
C LYS A 277 11.38 15.06 -0.35
N LYS A 278 12.11 16.16 -0.64
CA LYS A 278 11.53 17.43 -1.09
C LYS A 278 10.83 17.27 -2.44
N TRP A 279 11.45 16.55 -3.38
CA TRP A 279 10.89 16.27 -4.69
C TRP A 279 9.53 15.55 -4.59
N CYS A 280 9.44 14.53 -3.75
CA CYS A 280 8.19 13.81 -3.48
C CYS A 280 7.13 14.71 -2.85
N GLN A 281 7.48 15.47 -1.80
CA GLN A 281 6.56 16.35 -1.08
C GLN A 281 5.91 17.39 -2.00
N ARG A 282 6.70 18.00 -2.90
CA ARG A 282 6.21 18.99 -3.87
C ARG A 282 5.25 18.43 -4.91
N ARG A 283 5.28 17.14 -5.16
CA ARG A 283 4.40 16.43 -6.11
C ARG A 283 3.27 15.68 -5.43
N GLY A 284 3.12 15.83 -4.12
CA GLY A 284 2.13 15.08 -3.36
C GLY A 284 2.39 13.57 -3.36
N ILE A 285 3.66 13.15 -3.43
CA ILE A 285 4.07 11.74 -3.46
C ILE A 285 4.55 11.32 -2.06
N GLU A 286 4.11 10.18 -1.58
CA GLU A 286 4.60 9.56 -0.34
C GLU A 286 5.84 8.70 -0.65
N GLU A 287 7.02 9.22 -0.32
CA GLU A 287 8.31 8.57 -0.63
C GLU A 287 8.42 7.16 0.01
N GLN A 288 7.80 6.95 1.17
CA GLN A 288 7.79 5.64 1.84
C GLN A 288 7.22 4.54 0.94
N ARG A 289 6.22 4.87 0.12
CA ARG A 289 5.63 3.92 -0.84
C ARG A 289 6.58 3.55 -1.97
N LEU A 290 7.43 4.48 -2.40
CA LEU A 290 8.46 4.20 -3.41
C LEU A 290 9.52 3.22 -2.85
N TYR A 291 9.90 3.34 -1.58
CA TYR A 291 10.76 2.35 -0.93
C TYR A 291 10.07 0.96 -0.83
N GLU A 292 8.77 0.93 -0.53
CA GLU A 292 8.00 -0.31 -0.51
C GLU A 292 7.94 -0.97 -1.90
N ILE A 293 7.70 -0.17 -2.96
CA ILE A 293 7.73 -0.61 -4.35
C ILE A 293 9.10 -1.23 -4.69
N ALA A 294 10.20 -0.57 -4.35
CA ALA A 294 11.55 -1.08 -4.61
C ALA A 294 11.82 -2.41 -3.88
N ASN A 295 11.38 -2.52 -2.62
CA ASN A 295 11.52 -3.75 -1.86
C ASN A 295 10.69 -4.89 -2.46
N LEU A 296 9.44 -4.61 -2.86
CA LEU A 296 8.54 -5.60 -3.47
C LEU A 296 9.03 -6.03 -4.86
N ARG A 297 9.53 -5.07 -5.67
CA ARG A 297 10.19 -5.36 -6.95
C ARG A 297 11.31 -6.38 -6.79
N LYS A 298 12.15 -6.21 -5.77
CA LYS A 298 13.21 -7.15 -5.44
C LYS A 298 12.65 -8.53 -5.05
N GLN A 299 11.64 -8.57 -4.19
CA GLN A 299 10.98 -9.83 -3.79
C GLN A 299 10.40 -10.57 -5.01
N PHE A 300 9.73 -9.89 -5.92
CA PHE A 300 9.22 -10.48 -7.15
C PHE A 300 10.34 -11.07 -8.01
N ARG A 301 11.46 -10.35 -8.12
CA ARG A 301 12.64 -10.85 -8.83
C ARG A 301 13.20 -12.14 -8.19
N ASP A 302 13.31 -12.16 -6.85
CA ASP A 302 13.79 -13.32 -6.11
C ASP A 302 12.85 -14.52 -6.30
N ILE A 303 11.53 -14.30 -6.30
CA ILE A 303 10.51 -15.33 -6.59
C ILE A 303 10.69 -15.87 -8.00
N LEU A 304 10.78 -15.02 -9.03
CA LEU A 304 11.01 -15.46 -10.40
C LEU A 304 12.31 -16.24 -10.56
N GLY A 305 13.37 -15.82 -9.85
CA GLY A 305 14.65 -16.53 -9.81
C GLY A 305 14.53 -17.94 -9.22
N THR A 306 13.81 -18.08 -8.11
CA THR A 306 13.56 -19.36 -7.45
C THR A 306 12.81 -20.33 -8.36
N HIS A 307 11.86 -19.84 -9.15
CA HIS A 307 11.06 -20.63 -10.10
C HIS A 307 11.67 -20.74 -11.50
N LYS A 308 12.92 -20.28 -11.69
CA LYS A 308 13.66 -20.34 -12.98
C LYS A 308 12.93 -19.63 -14.14
N LEU A 309 12.16 -18.59 -13.82
CA LEU A 309 11.44 -17.77 -14.77
C LEU A 309 12.26 -16.56 -15.25
N LEU A 310 13.48 -16.36 -14.73
CA LEU A 310 14.43 -15.37 -15.23
C LEU A 310 15.17 -15.91 -16.45
N THR A 311 15.41 -15.05 -17.44
CA THR A 311 16.25 -15.38 -18.59
C THR A 311 17.69 -15.71 -18.16
N ASN A 312 18.44 -16.45 -18.98
CA ASN A 312 19.81 -16.89 -18.68
C ASN A 312 20.76 -15.72 -18.35
N GLU A 313 20.55 -14.55 -18.93
CA GLU A 313 21.35 -13.35 -18.62
C GLU A 313 21.01 -12.81 -17.24
N SER A 314 19.72 -12.69 -16.91
CA SER A 314 19.24 -12.28 -15.59
C SER A 314 19.61 -13.28 -14.49
N ALA A 315 19.64 -14.57 -14.81
CA ALA A 315 20.04 -15.65 -13.90
C ALA A 315 21.56 -15.68 -13.66
N LYS A 316 22.39 -15.48 -14.70
CA LYS A 316 23.85 -15.33 -14.56
C LYS A 316 24.20 -14.12 -13.71
N GLN A 317 23.46 -13.03 -13.87
CA GLN A 317 23.64 -11.80 -13.11
C GLN A 317 23.27 -11.97 -11.63
N ALA A 318 22.27 -12.79 -11.32
CA ALA A 318 21.93 -13.14 -9.94
C ALA A 318 23.01 -14.01 -9.26
N GLN A 319 23.78 -14.79 -10.04
CA GLN A 319 24.93 -15.55 -9.54
C GLN A 319 26.19 -14.71 -9.33
N LEU A 320 26.38 -13.64 -10.12
CA LEU A 320 27.45 -12.64 -9.94
C LEU A 320 27.26 -11.81 -8.67
N ASP A 321 26.05 -11.75 -8.11
CA ASP A 321 25.75 -11.14 -6.81
C ASP A 321 26.27 -11.93 -5.60
N GLN A 322 27.04 -13.02 -5.80
CA GLN A 322 27.79 -13.66 -4.72
C GLN A 322 28.95 -12.75 -4.29
N LEU A 323 28.66 -11.98 -3.26
CA LEU A 323 29.55 -10.99 -2.66
C LEU A 323 30.92 -11.57 -2.31
N ASP A 324 31.97 -10.87 -2.73
CA ASP A 324 33.35 -11.13 -2.32
C ASP A 324 33.52 -11.02 -0.80
N ALA A 325 34.51 -11.67 -0.22
CA ALA A 325 34.73 -11.69 1.24
C ALA A 325 34.90 -10.29 1.85
N LYS A 326 35.45 -9.33 1.07
CA LYS A 326 35.56 -7.92 1.49
C LYS A 326 34.21 -7.22 1.54
N GLU A 327 33.35 -7.44 0.55
CA GLU A 327 32.00 -6.87 0.48
C GLU A 327 31.09 -7.45 1.57
N ARG A 328 31.23 -8.74 1.92
CA ARG A 328 30.53 -9.35 3.06
C ARG A 328 30.88 -8.69 4.39
N LYS A 329 32.17 -8.38 4.62
CA LYS A 329 32.62 -7.65 5.84
C LYS A 329 32.07 -6.23 5.88
N LEU A 330 32.09 -5.52 4.75
CA LEU A 330 31.56 -4.16 4.64
C LEU A 330 30.05 -4.16 4.91
N ARG A 331 29.29 -5.06 4.29
CA ARG A 331 27.86 -5.25 4.54
C ARG A 331 27.56 -5.61 5.99
N HIS A 332 28.38 -6.44 6.61
CA HIS A 332 28.20 -6.76 8.03
C HIS A 332 28.38 -5.52 8.93
N GLY A 333 29.37 -4.66 8.64
CA GLY A 333 29.58 -3.38 9.32
C GLY A 333 28.39 -2.43 9.14
N GLN A 334 27.90 -2.29 7.90
CA GLN A 334 26.73 -1.48 7.58
C GLN A 334 25.45 -1.99 8.26
N MET A 335 25.25 -3.32 8.33
CA MET A 335 24.13 -3.93 9.07
C MET A 335 24.20 -3.66 10.57
N LYS A 336 25.39 -3.67 11.15
CA LYS A 336 25.61 -3.32 12.56
C LYS A 336 25.27 -1.85 12.82
N MET A 337 25.69 -0.96 11.92
CA MET A 337 25.38 0.47 11.97
C MET A 337 23.88 0.72 11.83
N LEU A 338 23.21 0.07 10.88
CA LEU A 338 21.76 0.16 10.69
C LEU A 338 20.99 -0.30 11.93
N ARG A 339 21.40 -1.42 12.54
CA ARG A 339 20.80 -1.90 13.79
C ARG A 339 21.00 -0.92 14.95
N ALA A 340 22.15 -0.27 15.03
CA ALA A 340 22.45 0.76 16.04
C ALA A 340 21.56 2.00 15.82
N LEU A 341 21.44 2.49 14.58
CA LEU A 341 20.57 3.61 14.21
C LEU A 341 19.08 3.32 14.49
N LYS A 342 18.61 2.11 14.14
CA LYS A 342 17.24 1.69 14.45
C LYS A 342 16.97 1.60 15.95
N ARG A 343 17.96 1.15 16.76
CA ARG A 343 17.85 1.11 18.23
C ARG A 343 17.81 2.52 18.80
N SER A 344 18.72 3.40 18.37
CA SER A 344 18.75 4.80 18.82
C SER A 344 17.41 5.50 18.54
N ARG A 345 16.86 5.32 17.34
CA ARG A 345 15.54 5.85 16.98
C ARG A 345 14.41 5.24 17.82
N MET A 346 14.46 3.95 18.12
CA MET A 346 13.51 3.30 19.03
C MET A 346 13.61 3.83 20.46
N GLU A 347 14.82 4.14 20.93
CA GLU A 347 15.05 4.73 22.25
C GLU A 347 14.62 6.19 22.31
N GLU A 348 14.84 6.96 21.24
CA GLU A 348 14.33 8.32 21.09
C GLU A 348 12.79 8.34 21.02
N ASN A 349 12.17 7.41 20.30
CA ASN A 349 10.71 7.27 20.24
C ASN A 349 10.10 6.75 21.55
N LYS A 350 10.87 6.03 22.39
CA LYS A 350 10.43 5.65 23.74
C LYS A 350 10.45 6.83 24.73
N LYS A 351 11.26 7.85 24.48
CA LYS A 351 11.16 9.11 25.20
C LYS A 351 9.98 9.86 24.60
N ALA A 352 8.84 9.82 25.30
CA ALA A 352 7.62 10.50 24.86
C ALA A 352 7.94 11.95 24.44
N LYS A 353 7.79 12.23 23.15
CA LYS A 353 7.94 13.58 22.61
C LYS A 353 6.69 14.39 22.97
N ARG A 354 6.89 15.64 23.33
CA ARG A 354 5.77 16.58 23.54
C ARG A 354 5.45 17.24 22.20
N LEU A 355 4.18 17.20 21.81
CA LEU A 355 3.65 17.95 20.67
C LEU A 355 3.84 19.46 20.91
N LYS A 356 4.18 20.20 19.86
CA LYS A 356 4.14 21.67 19.92
C LYS A 356 2.69 22.14 19.80
N ALA A 357 2.31 23.20 20.51
CA ALA A 357 0.95 23.73 20.50
C ALA A 357 0.49 24.17 19.11
N GLU A 358 1.43 24.55 18.24
CA GLU A 358 1.19 25.04 16.87
C GLU A 358 1.07 23.90 15.83
N GLU A 359 1.41 22.65 16.17
CA GLU A 359 1.38 21.52 15.22
C GLU A 359 -0.03 21.02 14.88
N GLY A 360 -1.06 21.51 15.55
CA GLY A 360 -2.47 21.25 15.21
C GLY A 360 -3.04 22.20 14.14
N THR A 361 -2.39 23.29 13.87
CA THR A 361 -2.73 24.22 12.79
C THR A 361 -1.93 23.85 11.54
N LYS A 362 -2.57 23.89 10.36
CA LYS A 362 -1.88 23.75 9.08
C LYS A 362 -0.72 24.76 9.04
N ILE A 363 0.49 24.31 9.28
CA ILE A 363 1.67 25.04 8.85
C ILE A 363 1.79 24.71 7.38
N GLU A 364 1.41 25.64 6.52
CA GLU A 364 1.91 25.68 5.16
C GLU A 364 3.42 25.87 5.31
N ILE A 365 4.15 24.76 5.25
CA ILE A 365 5.59 24.82 5.15
C ILE A 365 5.84 25.34 3.74
N GLU A 366 6.20 26.59 3.61
CA GLU A 366 6.79 27.11 2.39
C GLU A 366 8.06 26.30 2.12
N LEU A 367 7.91 25.31 1.25
CA LEU A 367 9.05 24.51 0.79
C LEU A 367 9.93 25.46 -0.06
N PRO A 368 11.24 25.53 0.17
CA PRO A 368 12.13 26.33 -0.65
C PRO A 368 11.99 25.94 -2.11
N ASP A 369 12.12 26.90 -3.02
CA ASP A 369 11.85 26.71 -4.47
C ASP A 369 12.79 25.75 -5.21
N THR A 370 13.76 25.15 -4.54
CA THR A 370 14.73 24.21 -5.13
C THR A 370 14.63 22.81 -4.52
N ASP A 371 14.77 21.78 -5.35
CA ASP A 371 14.86 20.38 -4.91
C ASP A 371 16.26 20.03 -4.40
N GLU A 372 17.18 21.01 -4.36
CA GLU A 372 18.58 20.80 -3.94
C GLU A 372 18.71 20.50 -2.45
N VAL A 373 19.74 19.73 -2.12
CA VAL A 373 20.06 19.37 -0.71
C VAL A 373 20.58 20.60 0.03
N ASP A 374 19.94 20.95 1.10
CA ASP A 374 20.43 21.98 2.02
C ASP A 374 21.60 21.41 2.83
N GLN A 375 22.78 22.06 2.78
CA GLN A 375 24.00 21.57 3.45
C GLN A 375 23.89 21.54 4.99
N SER A 376 22.80 22.10 5.54
CA SER A 376 22.54 22.10 6.98
C SER A 376 21.87 20.82 7.51
N ASP A 377 21.31 19.97 6.65
CA ASP A 377 20.54 18.79 7.07
C ASP A 377 21.41 17.52 7.04
N GLN A 378 22.31 17.38 8.03
CA GLN A 378 23.22 16.22 8.18
C GLN A 378 22.55 14.98 8.81
N ARG A 379 21.24 14.93 8.98
CA ARG A 379 20.59 13.76 9.56
C ARG A 379 20.54 12.62 8.55
N ILE A 380 21.17 11.49 8.92
CA ILE A 380 21.13 10.27 8.12
C ILE A 380 19.68 9.77 8.06
N ASP A 381 19.07 9.78 6.88
CA ASP A 381 17.79 9.12 6.66
C ASP A 381 17.99 7.59 6.70
N ILE A 382 17.40 6.96 7.72
CA ILE A 382 17.53 5.51 7.94
C ILE A 382 16.93 4.72 6.77
N ASN A 383 15.84 5.21 6.18
CA ASN A 383 15.19 4.55 5.05
C ASN A 383 16.07 4.61 3.80
N ASP A 384 16.67 5.78 3.51
CA ASP A 384 17.62 5.93 2.42
C ASP A 384 18.88 5.10 2.60
N PHE A 385 19.42 5.07 3.83
CA PHE A 385 20.58 4.24 4.16
C PHE A 385 20.26 2.74 3.97
N GLU A 386 19.12 2.27 4.47
CA GLU A 386 18.66 0.89 4.31
C GLU A 386 18.42 0.54 2.83
N PHE A 387 17.86 1.47 2.07
CA PHE A 387 17.61 1.32 0.65
C PHE A 387 18.93 1.14 -0.12
N ARG A 388 19.89 2.05 0.06
CA ARG A 388 21.21 1.98 -0.60
C ARG A 388 21.99 0.72 -0.23
N MET A 389 21.79 0.19 0.97
CA MET A 389 22.41 -1.06 1.40
C MET A 389 21.80 -2.29 0.74
N LYS A 390 20.48 -2.26 0.47
CA LYS A 390 19.71 -3.39 -0.08
C LYS A 390 19.64 -3.42 -1.59
N HIS A 391 19.82 -2.27 -2.23
CA HIS A 391 19.61 -2.07 -3.66
C HIS A 391 20.84 -1.41 -4.30
N ASP A 392 21.24 -1.93 -5.44
CA ASP A 392 22.17 -1.26 -6.34
C ASP A 392 21.40 -0.26 -7.20
N ILE A 393 21.49 1.03 -6.85
CA ILE A 393 20.72 2.11 -7.48
C ILE A 393 21.14 2.26 -8.95
N GLN A 394 22.44 2.20 -9.24
CA GLN A 394 22.95 2.32 -10.61
C GLN A 394 22.34 1.24 -11.50
N ARG A 395 22.33 0.00 -11.02
CA ARG A 395 21.75 -1.11 -11.74
C ARG A 395 20.25 -0.95 -11.98
N ILE A 396 19.50 -0.46 -10.97
CA ILE A 396 18.06 -0.21 -11.16
C ILE A 396 17.87 0.89 -12.20
N GLN A 397 18.70 1.95 -12.18
CA GLN A 397 18.65 3.05 -13.13
C GLN A 397 18.95 2.58 -14.56
N ASP A 398 19.96 1.73 -14.76
CA ASP A 398 20.29 1.17 -16.06
C ASP A 398 19.15 0.33 -16.68
N GLN A 399 18.20 -0.10 -15.84
CA GLN A 399 17.04 -0.92 -16.19
C GLN A 399 15.73 -0.11 -16.21
N THR A 400 15.80 1.24 -16.19
CA THR A 400 14.62 2.09 -16.21
C THR A 400 13.96 2.14 -17.60
N SER A 401 12.72 2.63 -17.62
CA SER A 401 11.90 2.74 -18.83
C SER A 401 12.46 3.70 -19.89
N SER A 402 13.40 4.56 -19.53
CA SER A 402 14.03 5.51 -20.49
C SER A 402 14.72 4.82 -21.67
N ASN A 403 15.10 3.57 -21.52
CA ASN A 403 15.76 2.77 -22.56
C ASN A 403 14.80 1.91 -23.39
N LEU A 404 13.48 1.98 -23.14
CA LEU A 404 12.49 1.18 -23.83
C LEU A 404 12.15 1.75 -25.22
N SER A 405 12.10 0.88 -26.23
CA SER A 405 11.61 1.25 -27.56
C SER A 405 10.08 1.43 -27.55
N GLN A 406 9.56 2.11 -28.58
CA GLN A 406 8.11 2.24 -28.79
C GLN A 406 7.41 0.88 -28.91
N ARG A 407 8.10 -0.12 -29.44
CA ARG A 407 7.60 -1.50 -29.52
C ARG A 407 7.49 -2.12 -28.13
N ASP A 408 8.49 -1.93 -27.27
CA ASP A 408 8.50 -2.47 -25.91
C ASP A 408 7.41 -1.84 -25.07
N LEU A 409 7.20 -0.51 -25.19
CA LEU A 409 6.10 0.17 -24.50
C LEU A 409 4.72 -0.37 -24.91
N ARG A 410 4.50 -0.65 -26.21
CA ARG A 410 3.25 -1.27 -26.67
C ARG A 410 3.08 -2.69 -26.15
N LEU A 411 4.17 -3.48 -26.11
CA LEU A 411 4.14 -4.81 -25.53
C LEU A 411 3.84 -4.76 -24.03
N LEU A 412 4.43 -3.82 -23.32
CA LEU A 412 4.10 -3.58 -21.90
C LEU A 412 2.64 -3.23 -21.69
N GLN A 413 2.06 -2.36 -22.53
CA GLN A 413 0.63 -2.06 -22.49
C GLN A 413 -0.23 -3.32 -22.67
N LEU A 414 0.14 -4.19 -23.63
CA LEU A 414 -0.54 -5.46 -23.85
C LEU A 414 -0.43 -6.39 -22.64
N LEU A 415 0.75 -6.50 -22.03
CA LEU A 415 1.00 -7.36 -20.88
C LEU A 415 0.19 -6.88 -19.65
N VAL A 416 0.21 -5.57 -19.39
CA VAL A 416 -0.57 -4.95 -18.32
C VAL A 416 -2.06 -5.11 -18.56
N GLY A 417 -2.51 -4.83 -19.80
CA GLY A 417 -3.91 -5.00 -20.19
C GLY A 417 -4.38 -6.45 -20.09
N ALA A 418 -3.57 -7.42 -20.51
CA ALA A 418 -3.89 -8.85 -20.40
C ALA A 418 -3.96 -9.35 -18.95
N GLY A 419 -3.17 -8.74 -18.05
CA GLY A 419 -3.25 -9.01 -16.62
C GLY A 419 -4.46 -8.38 -15.97
N LEU A 420 -4.72 -7.09 -16.22
CA LEU A 420 -5.78 -6.32 -15.57
C LEU A 420 -7.18 -6.57 -16.16
N TYR A 421 -7.30 -7.18 -17.36
CA TYR A 421 -8.61 -7.44 -17.95
C TYR A 421 -9.49 -8.29 -16.99
N PRO A 422 -10.77 -7.96 -16.81
CA PRO A 422 -11.57 -6.95 -17.53
C PRO A 422 -11.52 -5.53 -16.94
N GLN A 423 -10.73 -5.27 -15.91
CA GLN A 423 -10.65 -3.99 -15.21
C GLN A 423 -9.85 -2.95 -16.04
N VAL A 424 -10.30 -2.69 -17.26
CA VAL A 424 -9.67 -1.74 -18.17
C VAL A 424 -10.71 -0.71 -18.61
N SER A 425 -10.42 0.58 -18.38
CA SER A 425 -11.27 1.69 -18.79
C SER A 425 -10.57 2.54 -19.85
N ILE A 426 -11.35 3.14 -20.75
CA ILE A 426 -10.86 4.06 -21.76
C ILE A 426 -11.57 5.39 -21.55
N PRO A 427 -10.85 6.53 -21.48
CA PRO A 427 -11.49 7.82 -21.38
C PRO A 427 -12.26 8.13 -22.67
N ASP A 428 -13.44 8.72 -22.56
CA ASP A 428 -14.22 9.23 -23.66
C ASP A 428 -14.02 10.76 -23.84
N ASN A 429 -14.60 11.32 -24.89
CA ASN A 429 -14.51 12.75 -25.20
C ASN A 429 -15.16 13.67 -24.15
N ASN A 430 -15.97 13.12 -23.24
CA ASN A 430 -16.65 13.85 -22.16
C ASN A 430 -15.93 13.68 -20.81
N ASN A 431 -14.71 13.18 -20.81
CA ASN A 431 -13.93 12.86 -19.62
C ASN A 431 -14.59 11.82 -18.70
N THR A 432 -15.40 10.94 -19.26
CA THR A 432 -15.94 9.76 -18.61
C THR A 432 -15.15 8.51 -19.03
N TYR A 433 -15.26 7.43 -18.26
CA TYR A 433 -14.60 6.17 -18.55
C TYR A 433 -15.63 5.11 -18.89
N GLN A 434 -15.43 4.43 -20.01
CA GLN A 434 -16.26 3.29 -20.41
C GLN A 434 -15.48 2.00 -20.21
N SER A 435 -16.06 1.08 -19.44
CA SER A 435 -15.51 -0.28 -19.36
C SER A 435 -15.71 -1.01 -20.70
N ARG A 436 -14.72 -1.79 -21.10
CA ARG A 436 -14.86 -2.71 -22.25
C ARG A 436 -15.62 -3.99 -21.91
N ASP A 437 -15.87 -4.25 -20.64
CA ASP A 437 -16.76 -5.34 -20.24
C ASP A 437 -18.19 -4.84 -20.30
N PRO A 438 -19.07 -5.40 -21.15
CA PRO A 438 -20.47 -4.97 -21.27
C PRO A 438 -21.27 -5.19 -19.98
N ASN A 439 -20.69 -5.85 -18.96
CA ASN A 439 -21.34 -6.09 -17.67
C ASN A 439 -20.79 -5.19 -16.54
N MET A 440 -19.93 -4.22 -16.86
CA MET A 440 -19.44 -3.21 -15.92
C MET A 440 -20.19 -1.88 -16.02
#